data_ba9136a9da3d2085ba56562321b4d0a7
#
_entry.id   ba9136a9da3d2085ba56562321b4d0a7
#
_cell.length_a   1.000
_cell.length_b   1.000
_cell.length_c   1.000
_cell.angle_alpha   90.00
_cell.angle_beta   90.00
_cell.angle_gamma   90.00
#
_symmetry.space_group_name_H-M   'P 1'
#
loop_
_entity.id
_entity.type
_entity.pdbx_description
1 polymer ?
#
loop_
_entity_poly.entity_id
_entity_poly.type
_entity_poly.pdbx_seq_one_letter_code
_entity_poly.pdbx_strand_id
1 'polypeptide(L)'
;LYVQYSLMFSRLYVGLRTGAQFNWLRNDDARRHYIRNLSSLQLQWTPAQTFTLSASANYSSGIPGLSAITDYEQQITPYLISNGNPDLKTSHNVYAALQPAVRYRKLTVSGLVSFSKVINGVFSDVSYLGDGMFLSRSVNSKKNDTWRGRLQVQMSDLAGFGFNATVQYSHYATAVETWDMSLASWSALLNLWYNYRNFTFSYYHKFPGKYLYAQTVGRDENGNALQVSYRPDRHWTFSLSWMYMFDGHGTKYPSWTYSSVNPSWRDRNIRENANMVCLSINYTADFGTIFRTARRTLNNSDSGSAILKL
;
A
#
# COMPACT_ATOMS: atom_id res chain seq x y z
N LEU A 1 25.12 2.99 0.68
CA LEU A 1 25.38 4.43 0.86
C LEU A 1 24.14 5.22 0.52
N TYR A 2 23.80 6.21 1.35
CA TYR A 2 22.73 7.18 1.03
C TYR A 2 23.10 8.56 1.55
N VAL A 3 22.56 9.58 0.90
CA VAL A 3 22.61 10.97 1.31
C VAL A 3 21.18 11.46 1.50
N GLN A 4 20.93 12.15 2.58
CA GLN A 4 19.64 12.76 2.86
C GLN A 4 19.86 14.24 3.18
N TYR A 5 19.06 15.08 2.54
CA TYR A 5 19.06 16.52 2.73
C TYR A 5 17.64 16.98 2.97
N SER A 6 17.44 17.86 3.93
CA SER A 6 16.14 18.45 4.19
C SER A 6 16.28 19.94 4.46
N LEU A 7 15.37 20.71 3.89
CA LEU A 7 15.23 22.14 4.07
C LEU A 7 13.86 22.43 4.62
N MET A 8 13.79 23.33 5.58
CA MET A 8 12.55 23.85 6.12
C MET A 8 12.56 25.37 6.02
N PHE A 9 11.68 25.89 5.17
CA PHE A 9 11.33 27.29 5.13
C PHE A 9 10.04 27.48 5.93
N SER A 10 9.70 28.69 6.31
CA SER A 10 8.53 28.99 7.16
C SER A 10 7.25 28.16 6.83
N ARG A 11 7.00 27.88 5.55
CA ARG A 11 5.77 27.19 5.06
C ARG A 11 6.04 26.09 4.05
N LEU A 12 7.31 25.82 3.76
CA LEU A 12 7.72 24.84 2.77
C LEU A 12 8.76 23.90 3.39
N TYR A 13 8.48 22.62 3.34
CA TYR A 13 9.42 21.54 3.62
C TYR A 13 9.85 20.89 2.30
N VAL A 14 11.14 20.68 2.14
CA VAL A 14 11.74 19.95 1.03
C VAL A 14 12.66 18.88 1.60
N GLY A 15 12.38 17.63 1.30
CA GLY A 15 13.20 16.48 1.66
C GLY A 15 13.70 15.76 0.40
N LEU A 16 15.00 15.60 0.29
CA LEU A 16 15.65 14.81 -0.76
C LEU A 16 16.45 13.69 -0.13
N ARG A 17 16.27 12.48 -0.61
CA ARG A 17 17.08 11.32 -0.25
C ARG A 17 17.51 10.61 -1.50
N THR A 18 18.77 10.28 -1.62
CA THR A 18 19.30 9.46 -2.71
C THR A 18 20.36 8.50 -2.20
N GLY A 19 20.44 7.34 -2.78
CA GLY A 19 21.40 6.32 -2.36
C GLY A 19 21.58 5.22 -3.37
N ALA A 20 22.64 4.47 -3.19
CA ALA A 20 22.97 3.30 -3.98
C ALA A 20 23.27 2.11 -3.07
N GLN A 21 22.77 0.95 -3.44
CA GLN A 21 23.04 -0.33 -2.81
C GLN A 21 23.72 -1.24 -3.85
N PHE A 22 24.85 -1.76 -3.50
CA PHE A 22 25.58 -2.72 -4.32
C PHE A 22 25.17 -4.13 -3.92
N ASN A 23 24.80 -4.96 -4.89
CA ASN A 23 24.34 -6.31 -4.68
C ASN A 23 25.14 -7.27 -5.55
N TRP A 24 25.60 -8.36 -4.95
CA TRP A 24 26.30 -9.44 -5.63
C TRP A 24 25.42 -10.68 -5.55
N LEU A 25 25.00 -11.17 -6.70
CA LEU A 25 24.31 -12.45 -6.81
C LEU A 25 25.30 -13.46 -7.35
N ARG A 26 25.45 -14.56 -6.65
CA ARG A 26 26.28 -15.69 -7.05
C ARG A 26 25.44 -16.95 -7.01
N ASN A 27 25.39 -17.64 -8.12
CA ASN A 27 24.97 -19.04 -8.22
C ASN A 27 26.18 -19.83 -8.73
N ASP A 28 26.16 -21.16 -8.68
CA ASP A 28 27.31 -22.00 -9.02
C ASP A 28 27.92 -21.67 -10.39
N ASP A 29 27.08 -21.29 -11.37
CA ASP A 29 27.48 -21.00 -12.76
C ASP A 29 27.43 -19.50 -13.15
N ALA A 30 26.89 -18.62 -12.33
CA ALA A 30 26.72 -17.21 -12.69
C ALA A 30 27.05 -16.26 -11.55
N ARG A 31 27.86 -15.25 -11.86
CA ARG A 31 28.15 -14.11 -10.98
C ARG A 31 27.57 -12.85 -11.61
N ARG A 32 26.73 -12.14 -10.91
CA ARG A 32 26.12 -10.88 -11.38
C ARG A 32 26.27 -9.80 -10.33
N HIS A 33 26.55 -8.60 -10.79
CA HIS A 33 26.65 -7.40 -9.99
C HIS A 33 25.51 -6.46 -10.37
N TYR A 34 24.82 -5.94 -9.37
CA TYR A 34 23.73 -5.00 -9.58
C TYR A 34 23.92 -3.78 -8.70
N ILE A 35 23.65 -2.61 -9.23
CA ILE A 35 23.55 -1.37 -8.48
C ILE A 35 22.07 -1.03 -8.37
N ARG A 36 21.57 -1.00 -7.15
CA ARG A 36 20.20 -0.60 -6.84
C ARG A 36 20.20 0.86 -6.41
N ASN A 37 19.54 1.70 -7.19
CA ASN A 37 19.35 3.12 -6.89
C ASN A 37 18.03 3.32 -6.13
N LEU A 38 18.07 4.20 -5.12
CA LEU A 38 16.94 4.60 -4.32
C LEU A 38 16.96 6.11 -4.19
N SER A 39 15.95 6.79 -4.72
CA SER A 39 15.84 8.25 -4.62
C SER A 39 14.41 8.62 -4.27
N SER A 40 14.25 9.61 -3.40
CA SER A 40 12.94 10.14 -3.04
C SER A 40 13.02 11.65 -2.86
N LEU A 41 11.98 12.33 -3.35
CA LEU A 41 11.72 13.75 -3.16
C LEU A 41 10.39 13.89 -2.43
N GLN A 42 10.37 14.71 -1.39
CA GLN A 42 9.16 15.09 -0.65
C GLN A 42 9.08 16.60 -0.59
N LEU A 43 7.92 17.13 -0.92
CA LEU A 43 7.59 18.53 -0.81
C LEU A 43 6.32 18.65 0.02
N GLN A 44 6.31 19.56 0.98
CA GLN A 44 5.10 19.90 1.72
C GLN A 44 5.02 21.42 1.83
N TRP A 45 3.95 21.97 1.30
CA TRP A 45 3.68 23.39 1.32
C TRP A 45 2.40 23.66 2.11
N THR A 46 2.52 24.50 3.14
CA THR A 46 1.42 24.83 4.06
C THR A 46 1.27 26.36 4.11
N PRO A 47 0.70 26.97 3.05
CA PRO A 47 0.55 28.44 2.96
C PRO A 47 -0.38 29.00 4.02
N ALA A 48 -1.34 28.21 4.49
CA ALA A 48 -2.28 28.54 5.53
C ALA A 48 -2.52 27.33 6.44
N GLN A 49 -2.97 27.57 7.67
CA GLN A 49 -3.31 26.48 8.62
C GLN A 49 -4.43 25.56 8.11
N THR A 50 -5.22 26.06 7.16
CA THR A 50 -6.36 25.34 6.57
C THR A 50 -6.02 24.58 5.29
N PHE A 51 -4.82 24.78 4.72
CA PHE A 51 -4.44 24.17 3.45
C PHE A 51 -3.04 23.58 3.50
N THR A 52 -2.90 22.33 3.04
CA THR A 52 -1.61 21.67 2.86
C THR A 52 -1.57 21.03 1.47
N LEU A 53 -0.49 21.22 0.77
CA LEU A 53 -0.18 20.54 -0.48
C LEU A 53 1.07 19.69 -0.27
N SER A 54 0.95 18.38 -0.43
CA SER A 54 2.09 17.45 -0.39
C SER A 54 2.34 16.88 -1.78
N ALA A 55 3.59 16.84 -2.18
CA ALA A 55 4.03 16.15 -3.39
C ALA A 55 5.17 15.20 -3.05
N SER A 56 5.17 14.04 -3.67
CA SER A 56 6.24 13.07 -3.51
C SER A 56 6.60 12.44 -4.85
N ALA A 57 7.89 12.18 -5.03
CA ALA A 57 8.39 11.40 -6.15
C ALA A 57 9.41 10.39 -5.62
N ASN A 58 9.32 9.15 -6.08
CA ASN A 58 10.22 8.08 -5.68
C ASN A 58 10.71 7.34 -6.91
N TYR A 59 11.99 7.02 -6.90
CA TYR A 59 12.62 6.15 -7.88
C TYR A 59 13.37 5.04 -7.16
N SER A 60 13.16 3.81 -7.59
CA SER A 60 13.93 2.67 -7.09
C SER A 60 14.17 1.66 -8.20
N SER A 61 15.34 1.04 -8.21
CA SER A 61 15.61 -0.11 -9.07
C SER A 61 15.42 -1.42 -8.29
N GLY A 62 14.81 -2.40 -8.96
CA GLY A 62 14.60 -3.76 -8.46
C GLY A 62 15.48 -4.75 -9.22
N ILE A 63 16.01 -5.72 -8.51
CA ILE A 63 16.86 -6.77 -9.10
C ILE A 63 15.99 -8.01 -9.30
N PRO A 64 16.05 -8.69 -10.46
CA PRO A 64 15.36 -9.96 -10.65
C PRO A 64 15.80 -10.98 -9.60
N GLY A 65 14.85 -11.76 -9.07
CA GLY A 65 15.17 -12.87 -8.16
C GLY A 65 16.01 -13.96 -8.83
N LEU A 66 16.78 -14.70 -8.04
CA LEU A 66 17.63 -15.80 -8.56
C LEU A 66 16.82 -16.81 -9.36
N SER A 67 15.68 -17.24 -8.87
CA SER A 67 14.80 -18.18 -9.57
C SER A 67 14.29 -17.67 -10.92
N ALA A 68 14.16 -16.35 -11.07
CA ALA A 68 13.70 -15.76 -12.32
C ALA A 68 14.80 -15.68 -13.39
N ILE A 69 16.10 -15.68 -12.99
CA ILE A 69 17.25 -15.56 -13.90
C ILE A 69 18.00 -16.87 -14.10
N THR A 70 17.69 -17.91 -13.33
CA THR A 70 18.36 -19.22 -13.44
C THR A 70 17.78 -19.97 -14.63
N ASP A 71 18.64 -20.36 -15.56
CA ASP A 71 18.25 -21.17 -16.74
C ASP A 71 18.15 -22.65 -16.34
N TYR A 72 17.16 -22.94 -15.50
CA TYR A 72 16.87 -24.29 -15.04
C TYR A 72 15.41 -24.61 -15.30
N GLU A 73 15.17 -25.68 -16.05
CA GLU A 73 13.84 -26.16 -16.33
C GLU A 73 13.30 -26.97 -15.15
N GLN A 74 12.18 -26.53 -14.60
CA GLN A 74 11.47 -27.22 -13.55
C GLN A 74 10.09 -27.63 -14.01
N GLN A 75 9.78 -28.91 -13.96
CA GLN A 75 8.43 -29.39 -14.21
C GLN A 75 7.54 -29.09 -13.01
N ILE A 76 6.57 -28.19 -13.20
CA ILE A 76 5.64 -27.75 -12.15
C ILE A 76 4.41 -28.67 -12.10
N THR A 77 3.93 -29.08 -13.27
CA THR A 77 2.85 -30.06 -13.44
C THR A 77 3.20 -30.98 -14.60
N PRO A 78 2.47 -32.11 -14.82
CA PRO A 78 2.71 -32.95 -15.97
C PRO A 78 2.69 -32.25 -17.34
N TYR A 79 2.08 -31.04 -17.41
CA TYR A 79 1.90 -30.29 -18.66
C TYR A 79 2.57 -28.90 -18.63
N LEU A 80 3.18 -28.48 -17.51
CA LEU A 80 3.76 -27.15 -17.35
C LEU A 80 5.20 -27.23 -16.89
N ILE A 81 6.10 -26.71 -17.72
CA ILE A 81 7.51 -26.49 -17.42
C ILE A 81 7.68 -25.02 -17.04
N SER A 82 8.45 -24.73 -16.02
CA SER A 82 8.88 -23.36 -15.66
C SER A 82 10.37 -23.23 -15.92
N ASN A 83 10.75 -22.13 -16.57
CA ASN A 83 12.14 -21.78 -16.83
C ASN A 83 12.40 -20.32 -16.45
N GLY A 84 13.55 -20.01 -15.87
CA GLY A 84 14.00 -18.66 -15.67
C GLY A 84 14.49 -18.04 -16.99
N ASN A 85 14.82 -16.75 -16.92
CA ASN A 85 15.32 -16.01 -18.06
C ASN A 85 16.59 -15.24 -17.69
N PRO A 86 17.77 -15.71 -18.12
CA PRO A 86 19.03 -15.04 -17.84
C PRO A 86 19.12 -13.61 -18.40
N ASP A 87 18.33 -13.29 -19.44
CA ASP A 87 18.35 -11.99 -20.10
C ASP A 87 17.46 -10.93 -19.43
N LEU A 88 16.88 -11.24 -18.28
CA LEU A 88 16.06 -10.30 -17.54
C LEU A 88 16.84 -9.04 -17.17
N LYS A 89 16.25 -7.90 -17.52
CA LYS A 89 16.77 -6.58 -17.18
C LYS A 89 16.33 -6.18 -15.77
N THR A 90 17.12 -5.32 -15.14
CA THR A 90 16.75 -4.66 -13.88
C THR A 90 15.46 -3.88 -14.05
N SER A 91 14.55 -4.01 -13.10
CA SER A 91 13.32 -3.21 -13.09
C SER A 91 13.57 -1.84 -12.45
N HIS A 92 12.80 -0.84 -12.88
CA HIS A 92 12.85 0.51 -12.33
C HIS A 92 11.43 0.95 -11.96
N ASN A 93 11.24 1.28 -10.68
CA ASN A 93 9.97 1.76 -10.17
C ASN A 93 10.01 3.29 -10.10
N VAL A 94 9.09 3.94 -10.77
CA VAL A 94 8.86 5.38 -10.74
C VAL A 94 7.50 5.61 -10.10
N TYR A 95 7.44 6.46 -9.10
CA TYR A 95 6.20 6.85 -8.44
C TYR A 95 6.17 8.37 -8.28
N ALA A 96 5.04 8.98 -8.57
CA ALA A 96 4.78 10.38 -8.29
C ALA A 96 3.37 10.54 -7.72
N ALA A 97 3.22 11.44 -6.76
CA ALA A 97 1.93 11.75 -6.14
C ALA A 97 1.82 13.21 -5.76
N LEU A 98 0.59 13.73 -5.89
CA LEU A 98 0.19 15.04 -5.44
C LEU A 98 -1.03 14.88 -4.53
N GLN A 99 -0.97 15.46 -3.34
CA GLN A 99 -2.00 15.35 -2.32
C GLN A 99 -2.34 16.71 -1.73
N PRO A 100 -3.36 17.42 -2.24
CA PRO A 100 -3.95 18.57 -1.58
C PRO A 100 -4.83 18.14 -0.42
N ALA A 101 -4.84 18.92 0.66
CA ALA A 101 -5.75 18.79 1.78
C ALA A 101 -6.24 20.14 2.25
N VAL A 102 -7.54 20.25 2.47
CA VAL A 102 -8.20 21.44 3.04
C VAL A 102 -8.85 21.03 4.35
N ARG A 103 -8.57 21.81 5.39
CA ARG A 103 -9.16 21.63 6.71
C ARG A 103 -10.00 22.84 7.08
N TYR A 104 -11.26 22.60 7.34
CA TYR A 104 -12.18 23.63 7.83
C TYR A 104 -12.86 23.15 9.10
N ARG A 105 -12.50 23.74 10.24
CA ARG A 105 -12.99 23.31 11.56
C ARG A 105 -12.72 21.80 11.78
N LYS A 106 -13.77 20.99 11.89
CA LYS A 106 -13.74 19.54 12.11
C LYS A 106 -13.79 18.72 10.81
N LEU A 107 -13.93 19.39 9.66
CA LEU A 107 -13.98 18.77 8.35
C LEU A 107 -12.61 18.85 7.65
N THR A 108 -12.16 17.72 7.11
CA THR A 108 -10.96 17.64 6.28
C THR A 108 -11.35 16.99 4.95
N VAL A 109 -11.02 17.66 3.86
CA VAL A 109 -11.16 17.12 2.51
C VAL A 109 -9.77 16.99 1.92
N SER A 110 -9.41 15.81 1.45
CA SER A 110 -8.13 15.57 0.81
C SER A 110 -8.30 14.83 -0.51
N GLY A 111 -7.51 15.22 -1.48
CA GLY A 111 -7.37 14.54 -2.76
C GLY A 111 -6.03 13.83 -2.86
N LEU A 112 -5.93 12.84 -3.72
CA LEU A 112 -4.68 12.23 -4.14
C LEU A 112 -4.76 11.95 -5.64
N VAL A 113 -3.76 12.40 -6.38
CA VAL A 113 -3.50 11.90 -7.73
C VAL A 113 -2.12 11.28 -7.71
N SER A 114 -2.01 10.04 -8.15
CA SER A 114 -0.72 9.35 -8.19
C SER A 114 -0.55 8.56 -9.49
N PHE A 115 0.70 8.48 -9.89
CA PHE A 115 1.16 7.69 -11.02
C PHE A 115 2.27 6.76 -10.54
N SER A 116 2.20 5.49 -10.93
CA SER A 116 3.24 4.49 -10.70
C SER A 116 3.55 3.79 -12.01
N LYS A 117 4.83 3.67 -12.33
CA LYS A 117 5.33 2.95 -13.51
C LYS A 117 6.45 2.00 -13.10
N VAL A 118 6.36 0.76 -13.55
CA VAL A 118 7.41 -0.23 -13.39
C VAL A 118 8.00 -0.53 -14.78
N ILE A 119 9.15 0.04 -15.07
CA ILE A 119 9.89 -0.19 -16.31
C ILE A 119 10.63 -1.53 -16.17
N ASN A 120 10.57 -2.40 -17.16
CA ASN A 120 11.14 -3.74 -17.14
C ASN A 120 10.68 -4.58 -15.93
N GLY A 121 9.44 -4.40 -15.45
CA GLY A 121 8.86 -5.29 -14.43
C GLY A 121 8.93 -6.74 -14.89
N VAL A 122 9.02 -7.67 -13.94
CA VAL A 122 9.08 -9.09 -14.28
C VAL A 122 7.70 -9.70 -14.15
N PHE A 123 7.20 -10.30 -15.25
CA PHE A 123 5.99 -11.10 -15.29
C PHE A 123 6.31 -12.52 -15.73
N SER A 124 5.42 -13.46 -15.40
CA SER A 124 5.42 -14.78 -16.00
C SER A 124 4.59 -14.76 -17.28
N ASP A 125 5.15 -15.23 -18.36
CA ASP A 125 4.46 -15.46 -19.63
C ASP A 125 4.39 -16.94 -19.93
N VAL A 126 3.25 -17.41 -20.44
CA VAL A 126 3.00 -18.82 -20.72
C VAL A 126 2.84 -19.00 -22.21
N SER A 127 3.66 -19.87 -22.81
CA SER A 127 3.61 -20.24 -24.22
C SER A 127 3.30 -21.74 -24.37
N TYR A 128 2.68 -22.09 -25.48
CA TYR A 128 2.42 -23.48 -25.87
C TYR A 128 3.62 -24.03 -26.65
N LEU A 129 4.14 -25.19 -26.19
CA LEU A 129 5.30 -25.84 -26.82
C LEU A 129 4.92 -26.92 -27.85
N GLY A 130 3.67 -27.34 -27.90
CA GLY A 130 3.21 -28.53 -28.63
C GLY A 130 2.93 -29.70 -27.70
N ASP A 131 2.27 -30.75 -28.22
CA ASP A 131 1.95 -32.03 -27.52
C ASP A 131 1.33 -31.85 -26.12
N GLY A 132 0.53 -30.79 -25.93
CA GLY A 132 -0.12 -30.49 -24.66
C GLY A 132 0.79 -29.90 -23.61
N MET A 133 2.04 -29.55 -23.96
CA MET A 133 3.01 -28.95 -23.04
C MET A 133 3.02 -27.42 -23.10
N PHE A 134 3.23 -26.79 -21.95
CA PHE A 134 3.32 -25.36 -21.79
C PHE A 134 4.61 -24.96 -21.09
N LEU A 135 5.15 -23.81 -21.49
CA LEU A 135 6.32 -23.18 -20.86
C LEU A 135 5.91 -21.89 -20.18
N SER A 136 6.17 -21.83 -18.87
CA SER A 136 6.09 -20.58 -18.10
C SER A 136 7.48 -19.96 -17.99
N ARG A 137 7.68 -18.79 -18.56
CA ARG A 137 8.97 -18.08 -18.53
C ARG A 137 8.84 -16.69 -17.96
N SER A 138 9.84 -16.27 -17.20
CA SER A 138 9.93 -14.88 -16.72
C SER A 138 10.33 -13.95 -17.87
N VAL A 139 9.57 -12.86 -18.05
CA VAL A 139 9.79 -11.86 -19.09
C VAL A 139 9.73 -10.45 -18.50
N ASN A 140 10.43 -9.49 -19.14
CA ASN A 140 10.30 -8.10 -18.77
C ASN A 140 9.01 -7.49 -19.35
N SER A 141 8.33 -6.68 -18.56
CA SER A 141 7.16 -5.94 -19.00
C SER A 141 7.53 -4.83 -19.98
N LYS A 142 6.72 -4.67 -21.03
CA LYS A 142 6.71 -3.47 -21.90
C LYS A 142 5.98 -2.31 -21.22
N LYS A 143 4.92 -2.64 -20.48
CA LYS A 143 4.07 -1.67 -19.79
C LYS A 143 3.65 -2.24 -18.43
N ASN A 144 3.74 -1.43 -17.43
CA ASN A 144 3.22 -1.70 -16.09
C ASN A 144 3.00 -0.37 -15.39
N ASP A 145 1.86 0.24 -15.72
CA ASP A 145 1.50 1.60 -15.32
C ASP A 145 0.24 1.56 -14.46
N THR A 146 0.19 2.41 -13.45
CA THR A 146 -1.02 2.57 -12.62
C THR A 146 -1.25 4.04 -12.34
N TRP A 147 -2.43 4.53 -12.67
CA TRP A 147 -2.95 5.83 -12.27
C TRP A 147 -3.97 5.66 -11.17
N ARG A 148 -3.93 6.51 -10.15
CA ARG A 148 -4.95 6.55 -9.09
C ARG A 148 -5.37 7.97 -8.80
N GLY A 149 -6.68 8.17 -8.74
CA GLY A 149 -7.32 9.36 -8.20
C GLY A 149 -8.11 8.98 -6.95
N ARG A 150 -7.94 9.68 -5.82
CA ARG A 150 -8.67 9.43 -4.58
C ARG A 150 -9.17 10.73 -4.00
N LEU A 151 -10.43 10.73 -3.58
CA LEU A 151 -11.03 11.78 -2.77
C LEU A 151 -11.40 11.18 -1.42
N GLN A 152 -11.03 11.86 -0.36
CA GLN A 152 -11.36 11.50 1.01
C GLN A 152 -11.98 12.70 1.71
N VAL A 153 -13.09 12.46 2.38
CA VAL A 153 -13.78 13.44 3.22
C VAL A 153 -13.86 12.85 4.63
N GLN A 154 -13.33 13.58 5.59
CA GLN A 154 -13.31 13.17 6.98
C GLN A 154 -13.90 14.27 7.85
N MET A 155 -14.82 13.90 8.73
CA MET A 155 -15.32 14.75 9.79
C MET A 155 -15.03 14.10 11.14
N SER A 156 -14.45 14.86 12.06
CA SER A 156 -14.11 14.37 13.40
C SER A 156 -15.00 15.04 14.44
N ASP A 157 -15.66 14.23 15.25
CA ASP A 157 -16.32 14.63 16.50
C ASP A 157 -17.26 15.85 16.40
N LEU A 158 -18.30 15.77 15.57
CA LEU A 158 -19.42 16.69 15.60
C LEU A 158 -20.49 16.15 16.56
N ALA A 159 -20.49 16.67 17.80
CA ALA A 159 -21.39 16.18 18.87
C ALA A 159 -21.31 14.65 19.10
N GLY A 160 -20.08 14.09 19.06
CA GLY A 160 -19.83 12.66 19.19
C GLY A 160 -19.87 11.88 17.87
N PHE A 161 -20.43 12.48 16.79
CA PHE A 161 -20.49 11.84 15.48
C PHE A 161 -19.24 12.17 14.63
N GLY A 162 -18.76 11.19 13.90
CA GLY A 162 -17.73 11.37 12.90
C GLY A 162 -17.87 10.40 11.75
N PHE A 163 -17.23 10.72 10.63
CA PHE A 163 -17.16 9.84 9.47
C PHE A 163 -15.87 10.02 8.69
N ASN A 164 -15.53 8.99 7.94
CA ASN A 164 -14.50 9.01 6.91
C ASN A 164 -15.04 8.31 5.67
N ALA A 165 -15.19 9.04 4.59
CA ALA A 165 -15.62 8.52 3.30
C ALA A 165 -14.49 8.69 2.29
N THR A 166 -14.16 7.62 1.58
CA THR A 166 -13.12 7.59 0.55
C THR A 166 -13.68 7.01 -0.73
N VAL A 167 -13.42 7.66 -1.85
CA VAL A 167 -13.69 7.12 -3.20
C VAL A 167 -12.39 7.14 -3.97
N GLN A 168 -12.09 6.05 -4.65
CA GLN A 168 -10.87 5.88 -5.43
C GLN A 168 -11.19 5.35 -6.83
N TYR A 169 -10.65 6.01 -7.82
CA TYR A 169 -10.51 5.51 -9.19
C TYR A 169 -9.10 4.99 -9.41
N SER A 170 -8.97 3.86 -10.09
CA SER A 170 -7.68 3.28 -10.47
C SER A 170 -7.74 2.83 -11.92
N HIS A 171 -6.72 3.17 -12.68
CA HIS A 171 -6.50 2.68 -14.04
C HIS A 171 -5.17 1.95 -14.08
N TYR A 172 -5.22 0.70 -14.48
CA TYR A 172 -4.06 -0.19 -14.61
C TYR A 172 -3.81 -0.47 -16.08
N ALA A 173 -2.55 -0.57 -16.47
CA ALA A 173 -2.15 -1.00 -17.80
C ALA A 173 -0.89 -1.87 -17.69
N THR A 174 -0.96 -3.09 -18.20
CA THR A 174 0.13 -4.07 -18.17
C THR A 174 0.29 -4.71 -19.53
N ALA A 175 1.54 -4.86 -19.99
CA ALA A 175 1.83 -5.52 -21.26
C ALA A 175 3.20 -6.21 -21.24
N VAL A 176 3.31 -7.28 -22.00
CA VAL A 176 4.56 -7.91 -22.44
C VAL A 176 4.56 -7.99 -23.96
N GLU A 177 5.40 -8.82 -24.56
CA GLU A 177 5.44 -9.01 -26.02
C GLU A 177 4.15 -9.63 -26.56
N THR A 178 3.60 -10.58 -25.83
CA THR A 178 2.55 -11.50 -26.29
C THR A 178 1.14 -11.04 -25.94
N TRP A 179 0.99 -10.10 -24.99
CA TRP A 179 -0.32 -9.59 -24.54
C TRP A 179 -0.24 -8.16 -24.02
N ASP A 180 -1.38 -7.46 -24.10
CA ASP A 180 -1.61 -6.13 -23.52
C ASP A 180 -2.98 -6.11 -22.83
N MET A 181 -3.03 -5.56 -21.62
CA MET A 181 -4.26 -5.47 -20.81
C MET A 181 -4.36 -4.14 -20.11
N SER A 182 -5.60 -3.64 -20.00
CA SER A 182 -5.92 -2.48 -19.19
C SER A 182 -7.20 -2.70 -18.39
N LEU A 183 -7.31 -2.04 -17.26
CA LEU A 183 -8.46 -2.12 -16.37
C LEU A 183 -8.70 -0.77 -15.71
N ALA A 184 -9.94 -0.28 -15.79
CA ALA A 184 -10.43 0.83 -14.99
C ALA A 184 -11.33 0.30 -13.87
N SER A 185 -11.15 0.83 -12.66
CA SER A 185 -11.88 0.34 -11.48
C SER A 185 -12.15 1.43 -10.47
N TRP A 186 -13.34 1.39 -9.86
CA TRP A 186 -13.74 2.22 -8.74
C TRP A 186 -13.79 1.39 -7.47
N SER A 187 -13.41 1.99 -6.36
CA SER A 187 -13.60 1.45 -5.02
C SER A 187 -14.04 2.58 -4.08
N ALA A 188 -14.76 2.23 -3.02
CA ALA A 188 -15.15 3.18 -2.00
C ALA A 188 -15.06 2.54 -0.60
N LEU A 189 -14.88 3.38 0.39
CA LEU A 189 -14.79 3.01 1.80
C LEU A 189 -15.55 4.03 2.62
N LEU A 190 -16.40 3.56 3.52
CA LEU A 190 -17.16 4.37 4.46
C LEU A 190 -16.91 3.86 5.88
N ASN A 191 -16.49 4.77 6.75
CA ASN A 191 -16.45 4.56 8.19
C ASN A 191 -17.33 5.62 8.83
N LEU A 192 -18.23 5.21 9.71
CA LEU A 192 -19.07 6.07 10.53
C LEU A 192 -18.81 5.71 11.98
N TRP A 193 -18.81 6.69 12.87
CA TRP A 193 -18.78 6.41 14.31
C TRP A 193 -19.58 7.45 15.08
N TYR A 194 -20.11 6.98 16.22
CA TYR A 194 -20.82 7.83 17.16
C TYR A 194 -20.37 7.48 18.57
N ASN A 195 -19.89 8.47 19.30
CA ASN A 195 -19.47 8.34 20.69
C ASN A 195 -20.55 8.92 21.60
N TYR A 196 -21.07 8.10 22.51
CA TYR A 196 -22.04 8.51 23.50
C TYR A 196 -21.63 7.99 24.88
N ARG A 197 -21.22 8.89 25.77
CA ARG A 197 -20.66 8.53 27.08
C ARG A 197 -19.52 7.51 26.94
N ASN A 198 -19.74 6.31 27.52
CA ASN A 198 -18.78 5.22 27.50
C ASN A 198 -18.94 4.26 26.30
N PHE A 199 -19.88 4.57 25.40
CA PHE A 199 -20.16 3.76 24.22
C PHE A 199 -19.56 4.40 22.97
N THR A 200 -19.02 3.56 22.09
CA THR A 200 -18.68 3.89 20.72
C THR A 200 -19.42 2.94 19.79
N PHE A 201 -20.23 3.48 18.92
CA PHE A 201 -20.87 2.76 17.83
C PHE A 201 -20.07 3.05 16.56
N SER A 202 -19.72 2.03 15.80
CA SER A 202 -19.02 2.21 14.52
C SER A 202 -19.59 1.31 13.44
N TYR A 203 -19.63 1.85 12.23
CA TYR A 203 -20.01 1.13 11.04
C TYR A 203 -18.94 1.31 9.98
N TYR A 204 -18.54 0.20 9.38
CA TYR A 204 -17.58 0.13 8.31
C TYR A 204 -18.22 -0.52 7.09
N HIS A 205 -17.97 0.03 5.90
CA HIS A 205 -18.35 -0.59 4.64
C HIS A 205 -17.30 -0.35 3.57
N LYS A 206 -16.84 -1.43 2.93
CA LYS A 206 -15.91 -1.44 1.80
C LYS A 206 -16.64 -1.90 0.55
N PHE A 207 -16.68 -1.04 -0.47
CA PHE A 207 -17.10 -1.35 -1.82
C PHE A 207 -15.84 -1.70 -2.62
N PRO A 208 -15.58 -2.99 -2.91
CA PRO A 208 -14.32 -3.41 -3.48
C PRO A 208 -14.20 -3.01 -4.94
N GLY A 209 -13.03 -2.50 -5.31
CA GLY A 209 -12.62 -2.35 -6.70
C GLY A 209 -12.00 -3.64 -7.23
N LYS A 210 -11.84 -3.69 -8.55
CA LYS A 210 -11.01 -4.68 -9.21
C LYS A 210 -9.57 -4.17 -9.29
N TYR A 211 -8.62 -5.08 -9.34
CA TYR A 211 -7.20 -4.78 -9.60
C TYR A 211 -6.69 -5.66 -10.74
N LEU A 212 -5.66 -5.18 -11.42
CA LEU A 212 -4.98 -5.91 -12.49
C LEU A 212 -3.54 -6.20 -12.08
N TYR A 213 -3.15 -7.47 -12.19
CA TYR A 213 -1.77 -7.91 -12.06
C TYR A 213 -1.42 -8.85 -13.21
N ALA A 214 -0.46 -8.47 -14.05
CA ALA A 214 -0.18 -9.17 -15.31
C ALA A 214 -1.46 -9.37 -16.12
N GLN A 215 -1.83 -10.62 -16.42
CA GLN A 215 -3.06 -11.00 -17.12
C GLN A 215 -4.22 -11.32 -16.16
N THR A 216 -4.06 -11.12 -14.86
CA THR A 216 -5.07 -11.51 -13.87
C THR A 216 -5.79 -10.29 -13.34
N VAL A 217 -7.10 -10.29 -13.49
CA VAL A 217 -8.02 -9.36 -12.83
C VAL A 217 -8.53 -10.02 -11.56
N GLY A 218 -8.28 -9.40 -10.43
CA GLY A 218 -8.82 -9.84 -9.15
C GLY A 218 -9.78 -8.81 -8.55
N ARG A 219 -10.58 -9.23 -7.59
CA ARG A 219 -11.44 -8.38 -6.78
C ARG A 219 -11.34 -8.79 -5.32
N ASP A 220 -11.25 -7.79 -4.43
CA ASP A 220 -11.32 -8.01 -2.98
C ASP A 220 -12.76 -8.30 -2.52
N GLU A 221 -12.90 -8.70 -1.25
CA GLU A 221 -14.21 -8.90 -0.62
C GLU A 221 -15.00 -7.59 -0.46
N ASN A 222 -16.32 -7.72 -0.47
CA ASN A 222 -17.22 -6.69 0.02
C ASN A 222 -17.25 -6.78 1.55
N GLY A 223 -16.52 -5.88 2.22
CA GLY A 223 -16.38 -5.89 3.67
C GLY A 223 -17.37 -4.94 4.34
N ASN A 224 -18.02 -5.40 5.39
CA ASN A 224 -18.83 -4.54 6.25
C ASN A 224 -18.77 -5.03 7.70
N ALA A 225 -18.89 -4.10 8.63
CA ALA A 225 -18.93 -4.41 10.06
C ALA A 225 -19.72 -3.35 10.83
N LEU A 226 -20.50 -3.80 11.77
CA LEU A 226 -21.11 -3.00 12.81
C LEU A 226 -20.44 -3.38 14.14
N GLN A 227 -19.99 -2.40 14.90
CA GLN A 227 -19.34 -2.63 16.17
C GLN A 227 -19.90 -1.70 17.23
N VAL A 228 -20.13 -2.25 18.42
CA VAL A 228 -20.44 -1.50 19.62
C VAL A 228 -19.34 -1.79 20.64
N SER A 229 -18.69 -0.74 21.10
CA SER A 229 -17.67 -0.81 22.15
C SER A 229 -18.15 -0.10 23.40
N TYR A 230 -17.96 -0.71 24.55
CA TYR A 230 -18.26 -0.15 25.86
C TYR A 230 -16.99 -0.08 26.70
N ARG A 231 -16.65 1.11 27.18
CA ARG A 231 -15.48 1.38 28.03
C ARG A 231 -15.95 1.96 29.36
N PRO A 232 -16.24 1.11 30.38
CA PRO A 232 -16.68 1.61 31.70
C PRO A 232 -15.63 2.47 32.39
N ASP A 233 -14.36 2.11 32.23
CA ASP A 233 -13.20 2.82 32.79
C ASP A 233 -11.98 2.71 31.89
N ARG A 234 -10.81 3.17 32.35
CA ARG A 234 -9.56 3.15 31.58
C ARG A 234 -8.97 1.75 31.37
N HIS A 235 -9.41 0.77 32.14
CA HIS A 235 -8.84 -0.59 32.17
C HIS A 235 -9.60 -1.55 31.26
N TRP A 236 -10.93 -1.45 31.21
CA TRP A 236 -11.78 -2.39 30.53
C TRP A 236 -12.34 -1.85 29.23
N THR A 237 -12.29 -2.67 28.18
CA THR A 237 -13.01 -2.42 26.93
C THR A 237 -13.70 -3.69 26.49
N PHE A 238 -15.01 -3.64 26.34
CA PHE A 238 -15.86 -4.70 25.81
C PHE A 238 -16.30 -4.28 24.40
N SER A 239 -16.15 -5.15 23.41
CA SER A 239 -16.56 -4.85 22.04
C SER A 239 -17.33 -6.03 21.46
N LEU A 240 -18.49 -5.75 20.91
CA LEU A 240 -19.30 -6.68 20.13
C LEU A 240 -19.26 -6.22 18.68
N SER A 241 -18.80 -7.07 17.78
CA SER A 241 -18.71 -6.80 16.35
C SER A 241 -19.54 -7.80 15.57
N TRP A 242 -20.31 -7.32 14.61
CA TRP A 242 -20.99 -8.12 13.61
C TRP A 242 -20.42 -7.78 12.24
N MET A 243 -19.70 -8.74 11.67
CA MET A 243 -18.95 -8.57 10.42
C MET A 243 -19.62 -9.35 9.29
N TYR A 244 -19.46 -8.85 8.06
CA TYR A 244 -20.00 -9.48 6.84
C TYR A 244 -21.51 -9.74 6.92
N MET A 245 -22.25 -8.81 7.52
CA MET A 245 -23.67 -8.96 7.85
C MET A 245 -24.59 -9.04 6.63
N PHE A 246 -24.12 -8.60 5.44
CA PHE A 246 -24.89 -8.63 4.19
C PHE A 246 -24.41 -9.73 3.23
N ASP A 247 -23.49 -10.57 3.67
CA ASP A 247 -22.93 -11.67 2.86
C ASP A 247 -23.31 -13.02 3.49
N GLY A 248 -24.50 -13.51 3.14
CA GLY A 248 -25.03 -14.77 3.65
C GLY A 248 -24.27 -16.02 3.20
N HIS A 249 -23.37 -15.89 2.24
CA HIS A 249 -22.62 -17.01 1.64
C HIS A 249 -21.11 -16.96 1.93
N GLY A 250 -20.65 -16.02 2.76
CA GLY A 250 -19.23 -15.78 3.04
C GLY A 250 -18.56 -14.83 2.04
N THR A 251 -17.29 -14.53 2.31
CA THR A 251 -16.54 -13.58 1.48
C THR A 251 -16.01 -14.23 0.23
N LYS A 252 -16.11 -13.54 -0.90
CA LYS A 252 -15.68 -14.02 -2.22
C LYS A 252 -14.52 -13.20 -2.74
N TYR A 253 -13.52 -13.89 -3.26
CA TYR A 253 -12.31 -13.33 -3.89
C TYR A 253 -12.17 -13.88 -5.31
N PRO A 254 -13.01 -13.43 -6.24
CA PRO A 254 -12.94 -13.92 -7.61
C PRO A 254 -11.71 -13.38 -8.32
N SER A 255 -11.09 -14.20 -9.15
CA SER A 255 -10.02 -13.78 -10.03
C SER A 255 -10.14 -14.47 -11.40
N TRP A 256 -9.80 -13.73 -12.46
CA TRP A 256 -9.87 -14.15 -13.85
C TRP A 256 -8.51 -13.90 -14.49
N THR A 257 -7.89 -14.96 -15.00
CA THR A 257 -6.66 -14.86 -15.80
C THR A 257 -7.03 -14.94 -17.28
N TYR A 258 -6.71 -13.87 -18.00
CA TYR A 258 -7.01 -13.71 -19.43
C TYR A 258 -5.82 -14.13 -20.30
N SER A 259 -5.31 -15.33 -20.08
CA SER A 259 -4.26 -15.86 -20.93
C SER A 259 -4.89 -16.49 -22.19
N SER A 260 -4.30 -16.24 -23.36
CA SER A 260 -4.72 -16.90 -24.62
C SER A 260 -4.41 -18.40 -24.61
N VAL A 261 -3.46 -18.82 -23.79
CA VAL A 261 -2.94 -20.19 -23.75
C VAL A 261 -3.52 -20.97 -22.57
N ASN A 262 -3.65 -20.30 -21.41
CA ASN A 262 -4.15 -20.92 -20.18
C ASN A 262 -5.12 -19.98 -19.45
N PRO A 263 -6.31 -19.73 -20.01
CA PRO A 263 -7.32 -18.94 -19.33
C PRO A 263 -7.81 -19.67 -18.10
N SER A 264 -7.99 -18.96 -17.00
CA SER A 264 -8.47 -19.58 -15.76
C SER A 264 -9.37 -18.63 -14.98
N TRP A 265 -10.33 -19.21 -14.30
CA TRP A 265 -11.17 -18.54 -13.35
C TRP A 265 -11.06 -19.24 -12.00
N ARG A 266 -10.85 -18.44 -10.95
CA ARG A 266 -10.80 -18.92 -9.58
C ARG A 266 -11.78 -18.11 -8.74
N ASP A 267 -12.66 -18.80 -8.05
CA ASP A 267 -13.51 -18.22 -7.01
C ASP A 267 -13.13 -18.84 -5.67
N ARG A 268 -12.52 -18.01 -4.80
CA ARG A 268 -12.26 -18.41 -3.42
C ARG A 268 -13.39 -17.88 -2.56
N ASN A 269 -14.12 -18.78 -1.92
CA ASN A 269 -15.18 -18.45 -0.98
C ASN A 269 -14.78 -18.88 0.43
N ILE A 270 -14.81 -17.94 1.39
CA ILE A 270 -14.55 -18.18 2.81
C ILE A 270 -15.90 -18.09 3.55
N ARG A 271 -16.52 -19.24 3.76
CA ARG A 271 -17.86 -19.35 4.36
C ARG A 271 -17.88 -18.93 5.83
N GLU A 272 -16.79 -19.15 6.55
CA GLU A 272 -16.63 -18.82 7.97
C GLU A 272 -16.76 -17.33 8.26
N ASN A 273 -16.57 -16.50 7.25
CA ASN A 273 -16.73 -15.05 7.39
C ASN A 273 -18.21 -14.59 7.30
N ALA A 274 -19.15 -15.48 6.90
CA ALA A 274 -20.56 -15.10 6.77
C ALA A 274 -21.18 -14.77 8.13
N ASN A 275 -21.76 -13.56 8.26
CA ASN A 275 -22.47 -13.13 9.48
C ASN A 275 -21.71 -13.41 10.79
N MET A 276 -20.41 -13.14 10.79
CA MET A 276 -19.53 -13.43 11.91
C MET A 276 -19.78 -12.46 13.07
N VAL A 277 -20.13 -13.00 14.23
CA VAL A 277 -20.26 -12.23 15.48
C VAL A 277 -19.04 -12.50 16.34
N CYS A 278 -18.37 -11.44 16.78
CA CYS A 278 -17.18 -11.51 17.61
C CYS A 278 -17.34 -10.67 18.87
N LEU A 279 -17.11 -11.30 20.03
CA LEU A 279 -17.00 -10.62 21.32
C LEU A 279 -15.52 -10.50 21.69
N SER A 280 -15.08 -9.28 22.00
CA SER A 280 -13.72 -8.99 22.46
C SER A 280 -13.77 -8.33 23.83
N ILE A 281 -12.94 -8.80 24.74
CA ILE A 281 -12.76 -8.24 26.07
C ILE A 281 -11.29 -7.91 26.23
N ASN A 282 -10.97 -6.63 26.41
CA ASN A 282 -9.62 -6.16 26.62
C ASN A 282 -9.50 -5.56 28.02
N TYR A 283 -8.47 -5.99 28.73
CA TYR A 283 -8.07 -5.42 30.00
C TYR A 283 -6.65 -4.85 29.89
N THR A 284 -6.49 -3.60 30.27
CA THR A 284 -5.18 -2.92 30.30
C THR A 284 -4.79 -2.72 31.77
N ALA A 285 -3.74 -3.40 32.20
CA ALA A 285 -3.17 -3.20 33.54
C ALA A 285 -2.04 -2.16 33.45
N ASP A 286 -2.16 -1.10 34.22
CA ASP A 286 -1.10 -0.11 34.39
C ASP A 286 -0.25 -0.52 35.60
N PHE A 287 0.97 -0.97 35.37
CA PHE A 287 1.92 -1.28 36.42
C PHE A 287 3.00 -0.19 36.48
N GLY A 288 3.28 0.29 37.67
CA GLY A 288 4.38 1.20 37.96
C GLY A 288 3.95 2.61 38.35
N THR A 289 4.88 3.34 38.95
CA THR A 289 4.69 4.74 39.35
C THR A 289 4.75 5.60 38.09
N ILE A 290 3.72 6.41 37.86
CA ILE A 290 3.76 7.43 36.81
C ILE A 290 4.84 8.42 37.19
N PHE A 291 6.04 8.25 36.66
CA PHE A 291 7.03 9.30 36.72
C PHE A 291 6.51 10.46 35.88
N ARG A 292 6.00 11.50 36.51
CA ARG A 292 5.87 12.79 35.85
C ARG A 292 7.28 13.16 35.45
N THR A 293 7.63 12.98 34.19
CA THR A 293 8.79 13.64 33.59
C THR A 293 8.59 15.13 33.85
N ALA A 294 9.25 15.64 34.91
CA ALA A 294 9.38 17.06 35.06
C ALA A 294 9.96 17.56 33.74
N ARG A 295 9.22 18.40 33.03
CA ARG A 295 9.78 19.19 31.93
C ARG A 295 10.90 19.99 32.54
N ARG A 296 12.09 19.44 32.56
CA ARG A 296 13.29 20.21 32.78
C ARG A 296 13.42 21.13 31.57
N THR A 297 12.85 22.29 31.65
CA THR A 297 13.28 23.40 30.81
C THR A 297 14.74 23.62 31.20
N LEU A 298 15.63 23.06 30.43
CA LEU A 298 17.02 23.46 30.44
C LEU A 298 17.03 24.92 29.97
N ASN A 299 17.02 25.84 30.91
CA ASN A 299 17.34 27.23 30.66
C ASN A 299 18.86 27.28 30.46
N ASN A 300 19.32 26.89 29.27
CA ASN A 300 20.68 27.17 28.84
C ASN A 300 20.75 28.67 28.48
N SER A 301 20.79 29.49 29.49
CA SER A 301 21.18 30.91 29.37
C SER A 301 22.73 31.04 29.45
N ASP A 302 23.46 29.99 29.23
CA ASP A 302 24.90 30.03 29.02
C ASP A 302 25.19 30.60 27.61
N SER A 303 25.00 31.89 27.48
CA SER A 303 25.69 32.71 26.49
C SER A 303 27.15 32.88 26.95
N GLY A 304 27.85 31.78 27.04
CA GLY A 304 29.28 31.75 27.21
C GLY A 304 29.94 32.13 25.90
N SER A 305 30.07 33.42 25.67
CA SER A 305 31.03 33.96 24.72
C SER A 305 32.46 33.72 25.25
N ALA A 306 32.92 32.47 25.06
CA ALA A 306 34.35 32.21 25.15
C ALA A 306 35.03 32.77 23.90
N ILE A 307 35.21 34.07 23.85
CA ILE A 307 36.12 34.69 22.91
C ILE A 307 37.51 34.46 23.52
N LEU A 308 38.25 33.50 23.00
CA LEU A 308 39.70 33.45 23.16
C LEU A 308 40.26 34.72 22.51
N LYS A 309 40.68 35.69 23.33
CA LYS A 309 41.60 36.73 22.91
C LYS A 309 43.00 36.09 22.92
N LEU A 310 43.57 35.92 21.73
CA LEU A 310 45.01 35.86 21.51
C LEU A 310 45.54 37.26 21.37
#